data_1a1886861183c2b39791626efc2c542e
#
_entry.id   1a1886861183c2b39791626efc2c542e
#
_cell.length_a   1.000
_cell.length_b   1.000
_cell.length_c   1.000
_cell.angle_alpha   90.00
_cell.angle_beta   90.00
_cell.angle_gamma   90.00
#
_symmetry.space_group_name_H-M   'P 1'
#
loop_
_entity.id
_entity.type
_entity.pdbx_description
1 polymer ?
#
loop_
_entity_poly.entity_id
_entity_poly.type
_entity_poly.pdbx_seq_one_letter_code
_entity_poly.pdbx_strand_id
1 'polypeptide(L)'
;MLESEILNLSRQDQAGGLSPWFSRNFSNQVEQGLFLSGSKLQDVQDQLVGQLHDYREQTGVGTAVLGMSGGVDSALTAALFKAAGWRVIGLTLPIHQVQEETKRGVDACRALDLEHFHLDLSEEYDRMVLAMADLDAAIASGDDEGVRTRRGNLRARLRMMTLYDQAHRFGGLVASTDNFSELGAGFWTLHGDVGDLAPVQGLLKSWEVPWLARNIGVPEHTWRAKPTDGLGIGAGDEAQIGATYLEWDIAVFALDQAWHDNPDVTVSDMHRLLNTQGDQHAQKVVATVLTRLGRTWFKRINPINLSHPQSDRLALIGTLDEGLFRPAILKGQTADLHFPVDLHAAANRLCKQLVQRG
;
A
#
# COMPACT_ATOMS: atom_id res chain seq x y z
N MET A 1 -19.93 18.22 5.42
CA MET A 1 -18.60 18.55 5.97
C MET A 1 -17.57 17.43 5.70
N LEU A 2 -17.79 16.20 6.13
CA LEU A 2 -16.82 15.10 5.92
C LEU A 2 -16.57 14.81 4.43
N GLU A 3 -17.62 14.66 3.61
CA GLU A 3 -17.47 14.43 2.16
C GLU A 3 -16.60 15.48 1.48
N SER A 4 -16.85 16.78 1.76
CA SER A 4 -16.07 17.86 1.16
C SER A 4 -14.59 17.82 1.57
N GLU A 5 -14.30 17.40 2.80
CA GLU A 5 -12.93 17.24 3.28
C GLU A 5 -12.23 16.07 2.58
N ILE A 6 -12.93 14.94 2.44
CA ILE A 6 -12.43 13.77 1.72
C ILE A 6 -12.13 14.12 0.24
N LEU A 7 -13.10 14.76 -0.46
CA LEU A 7 -12.93 15.17 -1.85
C LEU A 7 -11.72 16.10 -2.05
N ASN A 8 -11.50 17.02 -1.10
CA ASN A 8 -10.35 17.92 -1.15
C ASN A 8 -9.02 17.19 -0.89
N LEU A 9 -8.94 16.36 0.17
CA LEU A 9 -7.71 15.65 0.51
C LEU A 9 -7.35 14.56 -0.51
N SER A 10 -8.35 13.86 -1.04
CA SER A 10 -8.16 12.90 -2.14
C SER A 10 -7.84 13.55 -3.48
N ARG A 11 -7.98 14.89 -3.59
CA ARG A 11 -7.81 15.67 -4.83
C ARG A 11 -8.80 15.29 -5.93
N GLN A 12 -9.93 14.67 -5.56
CA GLN A 12 -10.96 14.27 -6.52
C GLN A 12 -11.63 15.48 -7.18
N ASP A 13 -11.70 16.61 -6.49
CA ASP A 13 -12.17 17.89 -7.02
C ASP A 13 -11.29 18.38 -8.20
N GLN A 14 -9.98 18.15 -8.12
CA GLN A 14 -9.02 18.48 -9.20
C GLN A 14 -9.06 17.47 -10.36
N ALA A 15 -9.50 16.23 -10.10
CA ALA A 15 -9.64 15.17 -11.10
C ALA A 15 -10.97 15.25 -11.90
N GLY A 16 -11.82 16.27 -11.67
CA GLY A 16 -13.07 16.46 -12.38
C GLY A 16 -14.32 16.00 -11.62
N GLY A 17 -14.17 15.70 -10.34
CA GLY A 17 -15.26 15.22 -9.48
C GLY A 17 -15.56 13.73 -9.63
N LEU A 18 -16.64 13.28 -9.02
CA LEU A 18 -17.13 11.89 -9.08
C LEU A 18 -18.25 11.77 -10.10
N SER A 19 -18.27 10.70 -10.89
CA SER A 19 -19.40 10.38 -11.76
C SER A 19 -20.65 10.03 -10.93
N PRO A 20 -21.86 10.02 -11.53
CA PRO A 20 -23.10 9.85 -10.76
C PRO A 20 -23.16 8.56 -9.93
N TRP A 21 -22.60 7.47 -10.42
CA TRP A 21 -22.53 6.21 -9.68
C TRP A 21 -21.62 6.34 -8.47
N PHE A 22 -20.42 6.90 -8.66
CA PHE A 22 -19.46 7.10 -7.58
C PHE A 22 -19.99 8.07 -6.53
N SER A 23 -20.62 9.17 -6.94
CA SER A 23 -21.19 10.14 -6.00
C SER A 23 -22.24 9.51 -5.08
N ARG A 24 -23.16 8.72 -5.63
CA ARG A 24 -24.19 8.03 -4.82
C ARG A 24 -23.57 7.01 -3.86
N ASN A 25 -22.65 6.18 -4.32
CA ASN A 25 -22.00 5.19 -3.47
C ASN A 25 -21.15 5.85 -2.38
N PHE A 26 -20.44 6.91 -2.72
CA PHE A 26 -19.62 7.66 -1.77
C PHE A 26 -20.48 8.24 -0.63
N SER A 27 -21.56 8.96 -0.95
CA SER A 27 -22.45 9.49 0.10
C SER A 27 -23.01 8.38 0.99
N ASN A 28 -23.49 7.28 0.41
CA ASN A 28 -23.99 6.14 1.18
C ASN A 28 -22.92 5.54 2.09
N GLN A 29 -21.69 5.38 1.58
CA GLN A 29 -20.57 4.80 2.32
C GLN A 29 -20.08 5.72 3.45
N VAL A 30 -20.13 7.03 3.25
CA VAL A 30 -19.85 8.03 4.31
C VAL A 30 -20.93 7.95 5.40
N GLU A 31 -22.21 7.88 5.02
CA GLU A 31 -23.33 7.71 5.98
C GLU A 31 -23.22 6.41 6.78
N GLN A 32 -22.78 5.33 6.15
CA GLN A 32 -22.51 4.02 6.80
C GLN A 32 -21.25 4.02 7.66
N GLY A 33 -20.43 5.07 7.60
CA GLY A 33 -19.19 5.19 8.36
C GLY A 33 -18.02 4.35 7.82
N LEU A 34 -18.08 3.95 6.54
CA LEU A 34 -16.97 3.25 5.86
C LEU A 34 -15.78 4.19 5.61
N PHE A 35 -16.03 5.47 5.47
CA PHE A 35 -15.02 6.53 5.53
C PHE A 35 -15.01 7.12 6.93
N LEU A 36 -13.92 6.91 7.66
CA LEU A 36 -13.81 7.32 9.07
C LEU A 36 -13.83 8.84 9.20
N SER A 37 -14.48 9.36 10.23
CA SER A 37 -14.39 10.79 10.58
C SER A 37 -13.01 11.14 11.14
N GLY A 38 -12.65 12.43 11.13
CA GLY A 38 -11.38 12.89 11.70
C GLY A 38 -11.20 12.51 13.17
N SER A 39 -12.28 12.50 13.99
CA SER A 39 -12.19 12.05 15.39
C SER A 39 -11.84 10.56 15.50
N LYS A 40 -12.45 9.70 14.65
CA LYS A 40 -12.10 8.27 14.60
C LYS A 40 -10.70 8.04 14.06
N LEU A 41 -10.25 8.86 13.11
CA LEU A 41 -8.88 8.79 12.61
C LEU A 41 -7.85 9.19 13.68
N GLN A 42 -8.20 10.11 14.58
CA GLN A 42 -7.35 10.37 15.75
C GLN A 42 -7.22 9.13 16.63
N ASP A 43 -8.33 8.44 16.92
CA ASP A 43 -8.30 7.18 17.69
C ASP A 43 -7.45 6.11 16.97
N VAL A 44 -7.55 6.01 15.65
CA VAL A 44 -6.71 5.10 14.84
C VAL A 44 -5.22 5.47 14.96
N GLN A 45 -4.88 6.76 14.87
CA GLN A 45 -3.50 7.21 15.07
C GLN A 45 -2.96 6.79 16.43
N ASP A 46 -3.71 7.04 17.49
CA ASP A 46 -3.30 6.72 18.86
C ASP A 46 -3.13 5.20 19.05
N GLN A 47 -4.02 4.39 18.46
CA GLN A 47 -3.92 2.94 18.46
C GLN A 47 -2.67 2.45 17.70
N LEU A 48 -2.39 2.98 16.50
CA LEU A 48 -1.20 2.61 15.73
C LEU A 48 0.09 2.95 16.48
N VAL A 49 0.15 4.13 17.08
CA VAL A 49 1.29 4.54 17.91
C VAL A 49 1.43 3.61 19.13
N GLY A 50 0.32 3.27 19.80
CA GLY A 50 0.31 2.33 20.92
C GLY A 50 0.82 0.94 20.52
N GLN A 51 0.33 0.38 19.38
CA GLN A 51 0.77 -0.92 18.87
C GLN A 51 2.26 -0.94 18.52
N LEU A 52 2.78 0.12 17.89
CA LEU A 52 4.20 0.25 17.59
C LEU A 52 5.05 0.33 18.86
N HIS A 53 4.57 1.06 19.88
CA HIS A 53 5.21 1.12 21.20
C HIS A 53 5.26 -0.26 21.86
N ASP A 54 4.12 -0.97 21.90
CA ASP A 54 4.00 -2.28 22.51
C ASP A 54 4.89 -3.32 21.81
N TYR A 55 4.93 -3.29 20.46
CA TYR A 55 5.82 -4.15 19.69
C TYR A 55 7.29 -3.91 20.07
N ARG A 56 7.71 -2.65 20.17
CA ARG A 56 9.05 -2.28 20.60
C ARG A 56 9.40 -2.85 21.98
N GLU A 57 8.51 -2.64 22.97
CA GLU A 57 8.73 -3.11 24.34
C GLU A 57 8.78 -4.64 24.45
N GLN A 58 7.94 -5.33 23.68
CA GLN A 58 7.85 -6.79 23.75
C GLN A 58 8.99 -7.49 22.99
N THR A 59 9.49 -6.91 21.91
CA THR A 59 10.54 -7.54 21.08
C THR A 59 11.94 -7.05 21.41
N GLY A 60 12.07 -5.89 22.05
CA GLY A 60 13.35 -5.20 22.27
C GLY A 60 13.93 -4.56 21.00
N VAL A 61 13.23 -4.63 19.86
CA VAL A 61 13.64 -3.97 18.62
C VAL A 61 13.19 -2.52 18.65
N GLY A 62 14.13 -1.59 18.71
CA GLY A 62 13.83 -0.16 18.86
C GLY A 62 14.24 0.72 17.70
N THR A 63 14.73 0.15 16.60
CA THR A 63 15.15 0.91 15.40
C THR A 63 14.32 0.50 14.20
N ALA A 64 13.75 1.49 13.50
CA ALA A 64 13.07 1.33 12.23
C ALA A 64 13.84 2.01 11.11
N VAL A 65 14.11 1.29 10.03
CA VAL A 65 14.77 1.79 8.82
C VAL A 65 13.76 1.81 7.68
N LEU A 66 13.67 2.91 6.95
CA LEU A 66 12.73 3.01 5.84
C LEU A 66 13.21 3.92 4.71
N GLY A 67 12.74 3.65 3.50
CA GLY A 67 12.97 4.50 2.34
C GLY A 67 12.09 5.75 2.38
N MET A 68 12.69 6.93 2.35
CA MET A 68 12.01 8.21 2.31
C MET A 68 11.84 8.64 0.84
N SER A 69 10.79 8.13 0.20
CA SER A 69 10.53 8.34 -1.23
C SER A 69 10.14 9.78 -1.60
N GLY A 70 9.76 10.60 -0.62
CA GLY A 70 9.14 11.90 -0.81
C GLY A 70 7.62 11.85 -0.97
N GLY A 71 7.03 10.66 -0.85
CA GLY A 71 5.59 10.42 -0.79
C GLY A 71 5.04 10.50 0.62
N VAL A 72 3.72 10.62 0.72
CA VAL A 72 3.00 10.77 2.00
C VAL A 72 3.09 9.51 2.87
N ASP A 73 3.09 8.31 2.27
CA ASP A 73 3.08 7.04 3.00
C ASP A 73 4.37 6.85 3.80
N SER A 74 5.53 7.04 3.17
CA SER A 74 6.82 6.93 3.85
C SER A 74 6.97 7.98 4.96
N ALA A 75 6.49 9.19 4.74
CA ALA A 75 6.54 10.25 5.73
C ALA A 75 5.59 9.99 6.92
N LEU A 76 4.37 9.49 6.66
CA LEU A 76 3.44 9.09 7.70
C LEU A 76 3.99 7.91 8.52
N THR A 77 4.49 6.88 7.83
CA THR A 77 5.11 5.72 8.49
C THR A 77 6.23 6.15 9.43
N ALA A 78 7.15 6.99 8.95
CA ALA A 78 8.24 7.51 9.78
C ALA A 78 7.74 8.30 11.00
N ALA A 79 6.70 9.14 10.82
CA ALA A 79 6.12 9.93 11.88
C ALA A 79 5.46 9.06 12.96
N LEU A 80 4.73 7.99 12.56
CA LEU A 80 4.11 7.03 13.48
C LEU A 80 5.16 6.29 14.32
N PHE A 81 6.21 5.76 13.69
CA PHE A 81 7.32 5.12 14.42
C PHE A 81 8.00 6.09 15.38
N LYS A 82 8.26 7.33 14.97
CA LYS A 82 8.84 8.35 15.84
C LYS A 82 7.92 8.67 17.02
N ALA A 83 6.63 8.85 16.79
CA ALA A 83 5.65 9.10 17.85
C ALA A 83 5.58 7.95 18.87
N ALA A 84 5.81 6.71 18.44
CA ALA A 84 5.91 5.52 19.28
C ALA A 84 7.28 5.36 19.98
N GLY A 85 8.16 6.34 19.87
CA GLY A 85 9.47 6.38 20.55
C GLY A 85 10.55 5.50 19.91
N TRP A 86 10.40 5.09 18.65
CA TRP A 86 11.44 4.38 17.92
C TRP A 86 12.57 5.31 17.47
N ARG A 87 13.79 4.78 17.39
CA ARG A 87 14.84 5.39 16.59
C ARG A 87 14.49 5.17 15.11
N VAL A 88 14.27 6.25 14.38
CA VAL A 88 13.87 6.17 12.97
C VAL A 88 15.01 6.63 12.09
N ILE A 89 15.40 5.77 11.14
CA ILE A 89 16.46 6.04 10.17
C ILE A 89 15.83 6.12 8.78
N GLY A 90 15.77 7.32 8.21
CA GLY A 90 15.27 7.55 6.88
C GLY A 90 16.38 7.50 5.83
N LEU A 91 16.19 6.73 4.76
CA LEU A 91 17.09 6.70 3.62
C LEU A 91 16.44 7.31 2.39
N THR A 92 17.07 8.28 1.76
CA THR A 92 16.74 8.69 0.39
C THR A 92 17.64 7.94 -0.58
N LEU A 93 17.04 7.11 -1.44
CA LEU A 93 17.71 6.16 -2.35
C LEU A 93 17.27 6.45 -3.81
N PRO A 94 17.63 7.63 -4.38
CA PRO A 94 17.25 7.93 -5.76
C PRO A 94 17.88 6.95 -6.75
N ILE A 95 17.13 6.62 -7.81
CA ILE A 95 17.58 5.86 -8.98
C ILE A 95 16.97 6.54 -10.19
N HIS A 96 17.72 7.45 -10.84
CA HIS A 96 17.22 8.30 -11.92
C HIS A 96 15.89 8.97 -11.57
N GLN A 97 15.72 9.35 -10.31
CA GLN A 97 14.50 9.92 -9.77
C GLN A 97 14.48 11.46 -9.98
N VAL A 98 13.28 12.01 -10.10
CA VAL A 98 13.08 13.45 -10.17
C VAL A 98 13.59 14.11 -8.88
N GLN A 99 14.42 15.14 -9.02
CA GLN A 99 15.11 15.76 -7.90
C GLN A 99 14.14 16.31 -6.84
N GLU A 100 12.97 16.81 -7.25
CA GLU A 100 11.94 17.32 -6.35
C GLU A 100 11.38 16.25 -5.43
N GLU A 101 11.26 14.99 -5.88
CA GLU A 101 10.82 13.87 -5.05
C GLU A 101 11.87 13.54 -3.99
N THR A 102 13.13 13.42 -4.39
CA THR A 102 14.24 13.21 -3.46
C THR A 102 14.31 14.33 -2.43
N LYS A 103 14.16 15.58 -2.87
CA LYS A 103 14.15 16.75 -1.98
C LYS A 103 13.00 16.69 -0.97
N ARG A 104 11.77 16.29 -1.38
CA ARG A 104 10.65 16.11 -0.46
C ARG A 104 10.96 15.06 0.61
N GLY A 105 11.63 13.96 0.24
CA GLY A 105 12.07 12.93 1.20
C GLY A 105 13.05 13.48 2.24
N VAL A 106 14.04 14.27 1.79
CA VAL A 106 15.01 14.94 2.67
C VAL A 106 14.31 15.95 3.59
N ASP A 107 13.41 16.76 3.03
CA ASP A 107 12.68 17.78 3.79
C ASP A 107 11.75 17.13 4.84
N ALA A 108 11.12 16.00 4.53
CA ALA A 108 10.33 15.23 5.49
C ALA A 108 11.20 14.68 6.63
N CYS A 109 12.39 14.12 6.32
CA CYS A 109 13.33 13.68 7.35
C CYS A 109 13.72 14.82 8.28
N ARG A 110 14.02 16.00 7.72
CA ARG A 110 14.38 17.19 8.50
C ARG A 110 13.23 17.68 9.35
N ALA A 111 12.02 17.79 8.79
CA ALA A 111 10.85 18.28 9.50
C ALA A 111 10.43 17.35 10.65
N LEU A 112 10.60 16.05 10.46
CA LEU A 112 10.35 15.03 11.48
C LEU A 112 11.56 14.80 12.39
N ASP A 113 12.66 15.52 12.22
CA ASP A 113 13.91 15.37 12.99
C ASP A 113 14.35 13.90 13.05
N LEU A 114 14.54 13.27 11.89
CA LEU A 114 15.00 11.89 11.74
C LEU A 114 16.50 11.83 11.47
N GLU A 115 17.14 10.75 11.91
CA GLU A 115 18.46 10.38 11.40
C GLU A 115 18.32 10.05 9.91
N HIS A 116 19.11 10.71 9.05
CA HIS A 116 18.95 10.61 7.62
C HIS A 116 20.25 10.30 6.89
N PHE A 117 20.16 9.36 5.95
CA PHE A 117 21.24 9.05 5.01
C PHE A 117 20.75 9.19 3.58
N HIS A 118 21.64 9.63 2.71
CA HIS A 118 21.41 9.75 1.27
C HIS A 118 22.40 8.89 0.50
N LEU A 119 21.89 8.05 -0.39
CA LEU A 119 22.70 7.23 -1.28
C LEU A 119 22.04 7.18 -2.66
N ASP A 120 22.69 7.77 -3.67
CA ASP A 120 22.26 7.61 -5.06
C ASP A 120 22.68 6.23 -5.57
N LEU A 121 21.71 5.45 -6.01
CA LEU A 121 21.89 4.08 -6.51
C LEU A 121 21.80 4.00 -8.04
N SER A 122 21.87 5.13 -8.75
CA SER A 122 21.71 5.17 -10.21
C SER A 122 22.77 4.38 -10.95
N GLU A 123 24.05 4.47 -10.53
CA GLU A 123 25.13 3.70 -11.15
C GLU A 123 25.00 2.20 -10.92
N GLU A 124 24.64 1.78 -9.70
CA GLU A 124 24.42 0.37 -9.34
C GLU A 124 23.26 -0.22 -10.15
N TYR A 125 22.18 0.55 -10.30
CA TYR A 125 21.05 0.18 -11.13
C TYR A 125 21.46 0.01 -12.60
N ASP A 126 22.22 0.96 -13.18
CA ASP A 126 22.67 0.87 -14.57
C ASP A 126 23.56 -0.34 -14.81
N ARG A 127 24.48 -0.62 -13.90
CA ARG A 127 25.31 -1.85 -13.93
C ARG A 127 24.45 -3.12 -13.89
N MET A 128 23.40 -3.12 -13.04
CA MET A 128 22.49 -4.25 -12.94
C MET A 128 21.67 -4.45 -14.21
N VAL A 129 21.18 -3.37 -14.83
CA VAL A 129 20.46 -3.42 -16.13
C VAL A 129 21.38 -3.99 -17.21
N LEU A 130 22.63 -3.54 -17.28
CA LEU A 130 23.61 -4.06 -18.24
C LEU A 130 23.89 -5.57 -18.02
N ALA A 131 24.08 -5.99 -16.78
CA ALA A 131 24.27 -7.41 -16.47
C ALA A 131 23.04 -8.26 -16.83
N MET A 132 21.82 -7.74 -16.64
CA MET A 132 20.59 -8.43 -17.05
C MET A 132 20.42 -8.46 -18.57
N ALA A 133 21.03 -7.53 -19.31
CA ALA A 133 20.98 -7.51 -20.77
C ALA A 133 21.71 -8.69 -21.42
N ASP A 134 22.66 -9.31 -20.72
CA ASP A 134 23.31 -10.56 -21.15
C ASP A 134 22.31 -11.74 -21.18
N LEU A 135 21.24 -11.68 -20.38
CA LEU A 135 20.18 -12.68 -20.37
C LEU A 135 19.06 -12.33 -21.33
N ASP A 136 18.73 -11.05 -21.45
CA ASP A 136 17.68 -10.52 -22.31
C ASP A 136 17.95 -9.06 -22.66
N ALA A 137 18.40 -8.81 -23.88
CA ALA A 137 18.76 -7.47 -24.36
C ALA A 137 17.61 -6.46 -24.28
N ALA A 138 16.35 -6.90 -24.28
CA ALA A 138 15.19 -6.02 -24.19
C ALA A 138 15.18 -5.20 -22.88
N ILE A 139 15.79 -5.69 -21.79
CA ILE A 139 15.85 -4.94 -20.53
C ILE A 139 16.60 -3.61 -20.67
N ALA A 140 17.59 -3.53 -21.56
CA ALA A 140 18.39 -2.32 -21.81
C ALA A 140 17.78 -1.43 -22.90
N SER A 141 17.23 -2.01 -23.98
CA SER A 141 16.84 -1.30 -25.20
C SER A 141 15.32 -1.17 -25.42
N GLY A 142 14.51 -2.05 -24.81
CA GLY A 142 13.05 -2.02 -24.97
C GLY A 142 12.37 -0.88 -24.18
N ASP A 143 11.17 -0.50 -24.60
CA ASP A 143 10.35 0.52 -23.94
C ASP A 143 8.86 0.16 -23.86
N ASP A 144 8.51 -1.12 -24.02
CA ASP A 144 7.16 -1.59 -23.77
C ASP A 144 6.83 -1.61 -22.25
N GLU A 145 5.56 -1.75 -21.91
CA GLU A 145 5.07 -1.73 -20.52
C GLU A 145 5.72 -2.85 -19.69
N GLY A 146 5.93 -4.03 -20.27
CA GLY A 146 6.57 -5.17 -19.59
C GLY A 146 8.01 -4.86 -19.22
N VAL A 147 8.78 -4.26 -20.10
CA VAL A 147 10.17 -3.84 -19.86
C VAL A 147 10.22 -2.73 -18.83
N ARG A 148 9.36 -1.71 -18.93
CA ARG A 148 9.29 -0.64 -17.91
C ARG A 148 8.96 -1.20 -16.52
N THR A 149 8.00 -2.13 -16.43
CA THR A 149 7.66 -2.81 -15.17
C THR A 149 8.84 -3.60 -14.60
N ARG A 150 9.58 -4.36 -15.43
CA ARG A 150 10.78 -5.09 -15.00
C ARG A 150 11.84 -4.15 -14.44
N ARG A 151 12.09 -3.03 -15.11
CA ARG A 151 13.02 -1.99 -14.67
C ARG A 151 12.59 -1.34 -13.35
N GLY A 152 11.29 -1.02 -13.22
CA GLY A 152 10.72 -0.51 -11.97
C GLY A 152 10.88 -1.49 -10.81
N ASN A 153 10.55 -2.77 -11.03
CA ASN A 153 10.73 -3.82 -10.04
C ASN A 153 12.20 -4.00 -9.62
N LEU A 154 13.13 -3.80 -10.54
CA LEU A 154 14.56 -3.86 -10.23
C LEU A 154 14.97 -2.70 -9.31
N ARG A 155 14.47 -1.48 -9.58
CA ARG A 155 14.70 -0.32 -8.70
C ARG A 155 14.19 -0.55 -7.29
N ALA A 156 12.95 -1.04 -7.16
CA ALA A 156 12.34 -1.34 -5.86
C ALA A 156 13.17 -2.35 -5.07
N ARG A 157 13.59 -3.46 -5.71
CA ARG A 157 14.41 -4.50 -5.05
C ARG A 157 15.81 -4.03 -4.66
N LEU A 158 16.42 -3.18 -5.47
CA LEU A 158 17.73 -2.60 -5.13
C LEU A 158 17.63 -1.69 -3.89
N ARG A 159 16.57 -0.88 -3.81
CA ARG A 159 16.28 -0.10 -2.61
C ARG A 159 16.04 -1.00 -1.39
N MET A 160 15.23 -2.04 -1.52
CA MET A 160 14.91 -2.95 -0.42
C MET A 160 16.15 -3.69 0.09
N MET A 161 17.03 -4.16 -0.81
CA MET A 161 18.32 -4.77 -0.43
C MET A 161 19.15 -3.81 0.42
N THR A 162 19.20 -2.52 0.05
CA THR A 162 19.93 -1.49 0.80
C THR A 162 19.27 -1.23 2.17
N LEU A 163 17.94 -1.20 2.24
CA LEU A 163 17.21 -1.00 3.50
C LEU A 163 17.47 -2.14 4.48
N TYR A 164 17.44 -3.40 4.03
CA TYR A 164 17.73 -4.56 4.88
C TYR A 164 19.17 -4.62 5.37
N ASP A 165 20.14 -4.24 4.52
CA ASP A 165 21.54 -4.11 4.95
C ASP A 165 21.68 -3.09 6.08
N GLN A 166 21.04 -1.91 5.92
CA GLN A 166 21.10 -0.87 6.94
C GLN A 166 20.30 -1.24 8.19
N ALA A 167 19.15 -1.93 8.05
CA ALA A 167 18.41 -2.43 9.20
C ALA A 167 19.27 -3.40 10.04
N HIS A 168 19.98 -4.31 9.39
CA HIS A 168 20.91 -5.21 10.08
C HIS A 168 22.05 -4.44 10.76
N ARG A 169 22.64 -3.45 10.06
CA ARG A 169 23.70 -2.59 10.61
C ARG A 169 23.29 -1.89 11.90
N PHE A 170 22.05 -1.43 11.98
CA PHE A 170 21.54 -0.66 13.12
C PHE A 170 20.76 -1.52 14.15
N GLY A 171 20.73 -2.84 13.98
CA GLY A 171 20.01 -3.75 14.85
C GLY A 171 18.50 -3.48 14.87
N GLY A 172 17.94 -3.15 13.72
CA GLY A 172 16.54 -2.76 13.55
C GLY A 172 15.80 -3.64 12.54
N LEU A 173 14.63 -3.15 12.14
CA LEU A 173 13.77 -3.75 11.12
C LEU A 173 13.50 -2.75 9.98
N VAL A 174 13.02 -3.26 8.85
CA VAL A 174 12.55 -2.44 7.73
C VAL A 174 11.07 -2.13 7.90
N ALA A 175 10.73 -0.84 7.99
CA ALA A 175 9.33 -0.41 8.02
C ALA A 175 8.72 -0.43 6.61
N SER A 176 7.54 -1.05 6.48
CA SER A 176 6.74 -1.07 5.26
C SER A 176 5.88 0.19 5.15
N THR A 177 5.73 0.68 3.93
CA THR A 177 5.00 1.93 3.66
C THR A 177 3.76 1.74 2.79
N ASP A 178 3.43 0.48 2.44
CA ASP A 178 2.26 0.15 1.62
C ASP A 178 0.97 0.39 2.38
N ASN A 179 -0.02 0.96 1.71
CA ASN A 179 -1.33 1.25 2.26
C ASN A 179 -2.39 0.26 1.74
N PHE A 180 -3.62 0.39 2.27
CA PHE A 180 -4.72 -0.52 2.00
C PHE A 180 -5.19 -0.49 0.53
N SER A 181 -5.25 0.68 -0.08
CA SER A 181 -5.67 0.85 -1.46
C SER A 181 -4.66 0.21 -2.43
N GLU A 182 -3.36 0.37 -2.16
CA GLU A 182 -2.28 -0.28 -2.91
C GLU A 182 -2.31 -1.80 -2.72
N LEU A 183 -2.55 -2.27 -1.48
CA LEU A 183 -2.70 -3.69 -1.18
C LEU A 183 -3.82 -4.33 -2.00
N GLY A 184 -4.99 -3.69 -2.05
CA GLY A 184 -6.12 -4.12 -2.87
C GLY A 184 -5.78 -4.15 -4.36
N ALA A 185 -5.12 -3.09 -4.86
CA ALA A 185 -4.72 -2.97 -6.26
C ALA A 185 -3.59 -3.92 -6.66
N GLY A 186 -2.91 -4.55 -5.70
CA GLY A 186 -1.68 -5.30 -5.95
C GLY A 186 -0.56 -4.39 -6.48
N PHE A 187 -0.59 -3.12 -6.09
CA PHE A 187 0.28 -2.07 -6.60
C PHE A 187 1.54 -1.95 -5.75
N TRP A 188 2.34 -3.00 -5.74
CA TRP A 188 3.68 -3.07 -5.15
C TRP A 188 4.53 -4.12 -5.85
N THR A 189 5.83 -4.04 -5.65
CA THR A 189 6.80 -5.03 -6.13
C THR A 189 7.04 -6.11 -5.09
N LEU A 190 6.78 -7.37 -5.42
CA LEU A 190 7.14 -8.50 -4.55
C LEU A 190 8.62 -8.44 -4.18
N HIS A 191 8.92 -8.52 -2.88
CA HIS A 191 10.27 -8.43 -2.31
C HIS A 191 10.98 -7.10 -2.61
N GLY A 192 10.23 -6.03 -2.90
CA GLY A 192 10.79 -4.73 -3.25
C GLY A 192 10.23 -3.55 -2.46
N ASP A 193 9.00 -3.67 -1.94
CA ASP A 193 8.33 -2.56 -1.26
C ASP A 193 7.87 -2.91 0.16
N VAL A 194 7.49 -4.17 0.42
CA VAL A 194 6.95 -4.62 1.71
C VAL A 194 8.09 -4.97 2.67
N GLY A 195 8.16 -4.28 3.80
CA GLY A 195 9.12 -4.53 4.88
C GLY A 195 8.54 -5.44 5.98
N ASP A 196 9.16 -5.37 7.18
CA ASP A 196 8.88 -6.29 8.30
C ASP A 196 7.66 -5.86 9.14
N LEU A 197 7.39 -4.55 9.26
CA LEU A 197 6.31 -3.99 10.08
C LEU A 197 5.61 -2.87 9.32
N ALA A 198 4.29 -2.99 9.15
CA ALA A 198 3.50 -2.19 8.22
C ALA A 198 2.36 -1.42 8.92
N PRO A 199 2.63 -0.27 9.55
CA PRO A 199 1.62 0.47 10.33
C PRO A 199 0.54 1.13 9.45
N VAL A 200 0.84 1.44 8.19
CA VAL A 200 -0.11 2.13 7.30
C VAL A 200 -0.90 1.19 6.38
N GLN A 201 -0.61 -0.11 6.42
CA GLN A 201 -1.20 -1.09 5.51
C GLN A 201 -2.74 -1.20 5.60
N GLY A 202 -3.32 -0.81 6.72
CA GLY A 202 -4.77 -0.78 6.91
C GLY A 202 -5.44 0.53 6.55
N LEU A 203 -4.70 1.56 6.09
CA LEU A 203 -5.23 2.90 5.87
C LEU A 203 -5.56 3.15 4.40
N LEU A 204 -6.67 3.82 4.14
CA LEU A 204 -7.09 4.25 2.81
C LEU A 204 -6.17 5.37 2.29
N LYS A 205 -5.56 5.15 1.12
CA LYS A 205 -4.70 6.13 0.45
C LYS A 205 -5.45 7.40 0.08
N SER A 206 -6.73 7.28 -0.28
CA SER A 206 -7.54 8.42 -0.73
C SER A 206 -7.79 9.44 0.36
N TRP A 207 -7.90 9.01 1.62
CA TRP A 207 -8.41 9.85 2.70
C TRP A 207 -7.61 9.75 4.00
N GLU A 208 -7.42 8.52 4.53
CA GLU A 208 -6.91 8.31 5.88
C GLU A 208 -5.42 8.63 5.98
N VAL A 209 -4.65 8.19 4.98
CA VAL A 209 -3.20 8.48 4.90
C VAL A 209 -2.92 9.98 4.87
N PRO A 210 -3.48 10.81 3.96
CA PRO A 210 -3.19 12.24 3.95
C PRO A 210 -3.75 12.98 5.17
N TRP A 211 -4.89 12.51 5.74
CA TRP A 211 -5.45 13.11 6.95
C TRP A 211 -4.52 12.88 8.15
N LEU A 212 -4.09 11.65 8.37
CA LEU A 212 -3.18 11.30 9.47
C LEU A 212 -1.82 11.98 9.31
N ALA A 213 -1.29 12.02 8.08
CA ALA A 213 -0.03 12.71 7.81
C ALA A 213 -0.09 14.19 8.15
N ARG A 214 -1.18 14.88 7.77
CA ARG A 214 -1.43 16.27 8.17
C ARG A 214 -1.50 16.41 9.69
N ASN A 215 -2.24 15.51 10.34
CA ASN A 215 -2.50 15.59 11.78
C ASN A 215 -1.24 15.34 12.63
N ILE A 216 -0.37 14.42 12.22
CA ILE A 216 0.87 14.08 12.94
C ILE A 216 2.04 15.02 12.62
N GLY A 217 1.85 16.02 11.74
CA GLY A 217 2.84 17.05 11.46
C GLY A 217 3.77 16.79 10.27
N VAL A 218 3.39 15.90 9.34
CA VAL A 218 4.10 15.76 8.06
C VAL A 218 3.97 17.07 7.27
N PRO A 219 5.04 17.58 6.61
CA PRO A 219 4.99 18.81 5.83
C PRO A 219 3.92 18.79 4.73
N GLU A 220 3.25 19.94 4.53
CA GLU A 220 2.15 20.06 3.58
C GLU A 220 2.54 19.69 2.15
N HIS A 221 3.71 20.13 1.70
CA HIS A 221 4.21 19.82 0.35
C HIS A 221 4.49 18.33 0.14
N THR A 222 4.58 17.52 1.22
CA THR A 222 4.71 16.07 1.16
C THR A 222 3.33 15.40 1.12
N TRP A 223 2.42 15.71 2.06
CA TRP A 223 1.12 15.05 2.07
C TRP A 223 0.16 15.54 0.97
N ARG A 224 0.43 16.70 0.36
CA ARG A 224 -0.28 17.17 -0.84
C ARG A 224 0.38 16.77 -2.15
N ALA A 225 1.52 16.09 -2.15
CA ALA A 225 2.18 15.68 -3.38
C ALA A 225 1.28 14.74 -4.21
N LYS A 226 1.35 14.87 -5.53
CA LYS A 226 0.66 13.92 -6.42
C LYS A 226 1.28 12.53 -6.25
N PRO A 227 0.45 11.46 -6.13
CA PRO A 227 0.96 10.09 -6.05
C PRO A 227 1.80 9.72 -7.27
N THR A 228 3.00 9.22 -7.03
CA THR A 228 3.92 8.69 -8.06
C THR A 228 4.61 7.45 -7.53
N ASP A 229 4.86 6.46 -8.40
CA ASP A 229 5.53 5.22 -8.03
C ASP A 229 7.05 5.40 -7.81
N GLY A 230 7.61 6.52 -8.25
CA GLY A 230 9.06 6.75 -8.20
C GLY A 230 9.90 5.71 -8.96
N LEU A 231 9.24 4.88 -9.79
CA LEU A 231 9.85 3.77 -10.51
C LEU A 231 9.97 4.03 -12.01
N GLY A 232 9.33 5.10 -12.51
CA GLY A 232 9.35 5.49 -13.92
C GLY A 232 8.63 4.50 -14.83
N ILE A 233 7.58 3.84 -14.33
CA ILE A 233 6.79 2.88 -15.11
C ILE A 233 5.75 3.58 -15.97
N GLY A 234 5.11 4.63 -15.44
CA GLY A 234 4.02 5.32 -16.12
C GLY A 234 3.81 6.78 -15.70
N ALA A 235 2.65 7.34 -16.03
CA ALA A 235 2.30 8.75 -15.80
C ALA A 235 1.86 9.06 -14.34
N GLY A 236 2.10 8.15 -13.40
CA GLY A 236 1.71 8.20 -12.00
C GLY A 236 0.82 7.00 -11.62
N ASP A 237 0.60 6.84 -10.32
CA ASP A 237 -0.05 5.67 -9.74
C ASP A 237 -1.47 5.49 -10.26
N GLU A 238 -2.30 6.54 -10.17
CA GLU A 238 -3.70 6.48 -10.56
C GLU A 238 -3.90 6.17 -12.05
N ALA A 239 -2.99 6.67 -12.90
CA ALA A 239 -3.01 6.32 -14.33
C ALA A 239 -2.66 4.83 -14.57
N GLN A 240 -1.74 4.28 -13.81
CA GLN A 240 -1.37 2.86 -13.88
C GLN A 240 -2.43 1.96 -13.24
N ILE A 241 -3.06 2.41 -12.16
CA ILE A 241 -4.17 1.72 -11.49
C ILE A 241 -5.41 1.75 -12.39
N GLY A 242 -5.62 2.84 -13.12
CA GLY A 242 -6.77 3.07 -14.02
C GLY A 242 -7.99 3.65 -13.31
N ALA A 243 -7.79 4.24 -12.13
CA ALA A 243 -8.78 4.93 -11.31
C ALA A 243 -8.08 5.92 -10.38
N THR A 244 -8.75 6.95 -9.89
CA THR A 244 -8.27 7.69 -8.72
C THR A 244 -8.32 6.78 -7.48
N TYR A 245 -7.52 7.07 -6.46
CA TYR A 245 -7.56 6.28 -5.24
C TYR A 245 -8.94 6.34 -4.56
N LEU A 246 -9.64 7.47 -4.63
CA LEU A 246 -10.98 7.57 -4.08
C LEU A 246 -11.99 6.70 -4.85
N GLU A 247 -11.96 6.72 -6.17
CA GLU A 247 -12.81 5.85 -7.00
C GLU A 247 -12.49 4.38 -6.76
N TRP A 248 -11.20 4.05 -6.60
CA TRP A 248 -10.76 2.71 -6.23
C TRP A 248 -11.39 2.25 -4.92
N ASP A 249 -11.26 3.05 -3.85
CA ASP A 249 -11.76 2.71 -2.52
C ASP A 249 -13.30 2.59 -2.51
N ILE A 250 -14.02 3.53 -3.15
CA ILE A 250 -15.49 3.46 -3.30
C ILE A 250 -15.90 2.17 -4.03
N ALA A 251 -15.23 1.83 -5.13
CA ALA A 251 -15.55 0.63 -5.90
C ALA A 251 -15.29 -0.65 -5.11
N VAL A 252 -14.20 -0.70 -4.36
CA VAL A 252 -13.89 -1.86 -3.51
C VAL A 252 -14.92 -2.04 -2.40
N PHE A 253 -15.34 -0.97 -1.72
CA PHE A 253 -16.40 -1.05 -0.71
C PHE A 253 -17.72 -1.52 -1.32
N ALA A 254 -18.11 -0.99 -2.48
CA ALA A 254 -19.33 -1.42 -3.17
C ALA A 254 -19.25 -2.91 -3.59
N LEU A 255 -18.09 -3.37 -4.06
CA LEU A 255 -17.86 -4.77 -4.41
C LEU A 255 -17.94 -5.69 -3.19
N ASP A 256 -17.35 -5.30 -2.07
CA ASP A 256 -17.37 -6.09 -0.85
C ASP A 256 -18.79 -6.21 -0.31
N GLN A 257 -19.54 -5.12 -0.27
CA GLN A 257 -20.94 -5.12 0.15
C GLN A 257 -21.78 -6.04 -0.75
N ALA A 258 -21.67 -5.88 -2.08
CA ALA A 258 -22.41 -6.71 -3.03
C ALA A 258 -22.03 -8.20 -2.90
N TRP A 259 -20.79 -8.50 -2.61
CA TRP A 259 -20.31 -9.85 -2.35
C TRP A 259 -20.85 -10.41 -1.03
N HIS A 260 -20.84 -9.61 0.03
CA HIS A 260 -21.37 -10.02 1.33
C HIS A 260 -22.85 -10.36 1.25
N ASP A 261 -23.62 -9.54 0.55
CA ASP A 261 -25.06 -9.74 0.37
C ASP A 261 -25.39 -10.91 -0.57
N ASN A 262 -24.46 -11.27 -1.46
CA ASN A 262 -24.65 -12.31 -2.48
C ASN A 262 -23.38 -13.18 -2.61
N PRO A 263 -23.07 -14.05 -1.67
CA PRO A 263 -21.79 -14.77 -1.64
C PRO A 263 -21.54 -15.71 -2.84
N ASP A 264 -22.61 -16.12 -3.55
CA ASP A 264 -22.56 -16.98 -4.73
C ASP A 264 -22.54 -16.21 -6.06
N VAL A 265 -22.45 -14.87 -6.00
CA VAL A 265 -22.46 -14.04 -7.20
C VAL A 265 -21.28 -14.35 -8.12
N THR A 266 -21.52 -14.35 -9.41
CA THR A 266 -20.46 -14.49 -10.42
C THR A 266 -19.84 -13.14 -10.74
N VAL A 267 -18.59 -13.13 -11.20
CA VAL A 267 -17.93 -11.89 -11.67
C VAL A 267 -18.73 -11.20 -12.77
N SER A 268 -19.33 -11.97 -13.69
CA SER A 268 -20.18 -11.44 -14.77
C SER A 268 -21.46 -10.79 -14.26
N ASP A 269 -21.99 -11.21 -13.11
CA ASP A 269 -23.18 -10.64 -12.52
C ASP A 269 -22.89 -9.40 -11.66
N MET A 270 -21.65 -9.19 -11.28
CA MET A 270 -21.25 -8.13 -10.38
C MET A 270 -21.61 -6.74 -10.91
N HIS A 271 -21.39 -6.46 -12.21
CA HIS A 271 -21.79 -5.18 -12.82
C HIS A 271 -23.31 -4.93 -12.74
N ARG A 272 -24.12 -5.99 -12.84
CA ARG A 272 -25.57 -5.89 -12.73
C ARG A 272 -25.98 -5.60 -11.28
N LEU A 273 -25.37 -6.28 -10.32
CA LEU A 273 -25.62 -6.07 -8.88
C LEU A 273 -25.23 -4.66 -8.44
N LEU A 274 -24.10 -4.18 -8.89
CA LEU A 274 -23.62 -2.83 -8.59
C LEU A 274 -24.39 -1.73 -9.31
N ASN A 275 -25.28 -2.10 -10.24
CA ASN A 275 -26.11 -1.15 -11.00
C ASN A 275 -25.29 -0.02 -11.66
N THR A 276 -24.19 -0.40 -12.31
CA THR A 276 -23.32 0.56 -13.01
C THR A 276 -23.88 0.97 -14.37
N GLN A 277 -25.05 0.45 -14.78
CA GLN A 277 -25.68 0.77 -16.06
C GLN A 277 -25.97 2.29 -16.16
N GLY A 278 -25.61 2.87 -17.30
CA GLY A 278 -25.76 4.31 -17.53
C GLY A 278 -24.57 5.16 -17.07
N ASP A 279 -23.58 4.58 -16.40
CA ASP A 279 -22.33 5.24 -16.03
C ASP A 279 -21.12 4.48 -16.61
N GLN A 280 -20.69 4.86 -17.81
CA GLN A 280 -19.59 4.20 -18.53
C GLN A 280 -18.27 4.28 -17.76
N HIS A 281 -18.04 5.38 -17.03
CA HIS A 281 -16.83 5.54 -16.23
C HIS A 281 -16.81 4.53 -15.07
N ALA A 282 -17.91 4.41 -14.33
CA ALA A 282 -18.03 3.43 -13.27
C ALA A 282 -17.88 1.99 -13.78
N GLN A 283 -18.47 1.66 -14.93
CA GLN A 283 -18.29 0.35 -15.55
C GLN A 283 -16.82 0.03 -15.82
N LYS A 284 -16.08 0.99 -16.39
CA LYS A 284 -14.66 0.83 -16.67
C LYS A 284 -13.83 0.64 -15.38
N VAL A 285 -14.06 1.48 -14.37
CA VAL A 285 -13.31 1.40 -13.11
C VAL A 285 -13.61 0.09 -12.37
N VAL A 286 -14.88 -0.29 -12.24
CA VAL A 286 -15.27 -1.57 -11.60
C VAL A 286 -14.65 -2.77 -12.33
N ALA A 287 -14.65 -2.77 -13.66
CA ALA A 287 -13.98 -3.83 -14.43
C ALA A 287 -12.46 -3.86 -14.17
N THR A 288 -11.84 -2.70 -14.05
CA THR A 288 -10.41 -2.58 -13.70
C THR A 288 -10.13 -3.12 -12.31
N VAL A 289 -10.94 -2.76 -11.32
CA VAL A 289 -10.82 -3.23 -9.94
C VAL A 289 -10.93 -4.76 -9.89
N LEU A 290 -11.97 -5.34 -10.48
CA LEU A 290 -12.16 -6.78 -10.56
C LEU A 290 -10.96 -7.49 -11.20
N THR A 291 -10.49 -6.96 -12.33
CA THR A 291 -9.34 -7.52 -13.05
C THR A 291 -8.08 -7.48 -12.19
N ARG A 292 -7.78 -6.35 -11.53
CA ARG A 292 -6.60 -6.22 -10.69
C ARG A 292 -6.66 -7.12 -9.46
N LEU A 293 -7.78 -7.13 -8.74
CA LEU A 293 -7.99 -8.03 -7.60
C LEU A 293 -7.72 -9.49 -8.02
N GLY A 294 -8.26 -9.91 -9.17
CA GLY A 294 -8.08 -11.26 -9.69
C GLY A 294 -6.64 -11.58 -10.09
N ARG A 295 -5.96 -10.67 -10.78
CA ARG A 295 -4.60 -10.91 -11.30
C ARG A 295 -3.52 -10.86 -10.22
N THR A 296 -3.77 -10.16 -9.10
CA THR A 296 -2.75 -9.85 -8.09
C THR A 296 -2.96 -10.58 -6.75
N TRP A 297 -3.94 -11.50 -6.67
CA TRP A 297 -4.27 -12.20 -5.43
C TRP A 297 -3.05 -12.86 -4.75
N PHE A 298 -2.19 -13.49 -5.56
CA PHE A 298 -1.00 -14.21 -5.07
C PHE A 298 -0.02 -13.30 -4.34
N LYS A 299 -0.01 -12.00 -4.62
CA LYS A 299 0.85 -11.04 -3.93
C LYS A 299 0.46 -10.90 -2.45
N ARG A 300 -0.81 -11.06 -2.10
CA ARG A 300 -1.34 -10.91 -0.73
C ARG A 300 -1.14 -12.13 0.15
N ILE A 301 -0.75 -13.26 -0.44
CA ILE A 301 -0.54 -14.53 0.27
C ILE A 301 0.83 -15.15 -0.03
N ASN A 302 1.81 -14.34 -0.36
CA ASN A 302 3.17 -14.77 -0.71
C ASN A 302 4.04 -14.95 0.55
N PRO A 303 4.82 -16.05 0.67
CA PRO A 303 4.85 -17.20 -0.24
C PRO A 303 3.62 -18.11 -0.09
N ILE A 304 3.24 -18.79 -1.18
CA ILE A 304 2.20 -19.82 -1.14
C ILE A 304 2.83 -21.11 -0.62
N ASN A 305 2.36 -21.57 0.54
CA ASN A 305 2.79 -22.83 1.11
C ASN A 305 1.97 -23.98 0.54
N LEU A 306 2.65 -25.02 0.05
CA LEU A 306 1.99 -26.24 -0.36
C LEU A 306 1.75 -27.13 0.86
N SER A 307 0.58 -27.76 0.91
CA SER A 307 0.22 -28.68 2.01
C SER A 307 1.16 -29.88 2.04
N HIS A 308 1.54 -30.31 3.26
CA HIS A 308 2.35 -31.49 3.49
C HIS A 308 1.67 -32.36 4.55
N PRO A 309 1.65 -33.71 4.40
CA PRO A 309 0.96 -34.61 5.34
C PRO A 309 1.46 -34.54 6.79
N GLN A 310 2.60 -33.94 7.05
CA GLN A 310 3.24 -33.78 8.35
C GLN A 310 3.50 -32.30 8.70
N SER A 311 2.65 -31.39 8.26
CA SER A 311 2.80 -29.95 8.53
C SER A 311 2.77 -29.63 10.03
N ASP A 312 2.08 -30.46 10.85
CA ASP A 312 1.97 -30.34 12.30
C ASP A 312 3.27 -30.60 13.07
N ARG A 313 4.26 -31.27 12.45
CA ARG A 313 5.60 -31.45 13.07
C ARG A 313 6.35 -30.13 13.32
N LEU A 314 5.89 -29.04 12.75
CA LEU A 314 6.43 -27.68 12.92
C LEU A 314 5.65 -26.85 13.94
N ALA A 315 4.86 -27.47 14.81
CA ALA A 315 4.00 -26.80 15.78
C ALA A 315 4.74 -25.81 16.71
N LEU A 316 6.05 -26.03 16.97
CA LEU A 316 6.88 -25.11 17.73
C LEU A 316 7.16 -23.78 16.98
N ILE A 317 7.07 -23.78 15.64
CA ILE A 317 7.38 -22.61 14.79
C ILE A 317 6.08 -21.95 14.31
N GLY A 318 4.92 -22.56 14.60
CA GLY A 318 3.63 -22.19 14.03
C GLY A 318 3.28 -23.02 12.81
N THR A 319 2.01 -23.05 12.44
CA THR A 319 1.57 -23.74 11.23
C THR A 319 1.90 -22.90 10.01
N LEU A 320 2.38 -23.55 8.95
CA LEU A 320 2.64 -22.91 7.66
C LEU A 320 1.38 -22.24 7.07
N ASP A 321 0.18 -22.72 7.47
CA ASP A 321 -1.10 -22.17 7.04
C ASP A 321 -1.48 -20.83 7.70
N GLU A 322 -0.87 -20.50 8.84
CA GLU A 322 -1.13 -19.23 9.55
C GLU A 322 -0.18 -18.09 9.10
N GLY A 323 0.74 -18.39 8.19
CA GLY A 323 1.87 -17.51 7.87
C GLY A 323 2.93 -17.55 8.98
N LEU A 324 4.17 -17.78 8.61
CA LEU A 324 5.31 -17.96 9.52
C LEU A 324 5.52 -16.81 10.52
N PHE A 325 4.79 -15.71 10.42
CA PHE A 325 5.08 -14.45 11.10
C PHE A 325 3.83 -13.67 11.54
N ARG A 326 2.77 -14.33 11.99
CA ARG A 326 1.85 -13.60 12.87
C ARG A 326 2.47 -13.57 14.27
N PRO A 327 3.01 -12.42 14.72
CA PRO A 327 3.44 -12.31 16.11
C PRO A 327 2.24 -12.64 16.99
N ALA A 328 2.39 -13.58 17.92
CA ALA A 328 1.39 -13.87 18.95
C ALA A 328 0.99 -12.61 19.74
N ILE A 329 1.82 -11.62 19.71
CA ILE A 329 1.76 -10.27 20.27
C ILE A 329 0.56 -9.46 19.74
N LEU A 330 0.19 -9.60 18.47
CA LEU A 330 -0.91 -8.82 17.88
C LEU A 330 -2.27 -9.52 17.96
N LYS A 331 -2.32 -10.76 18.48
CA LYS A 331 -3.58 -11.56 18.57
C LYS A 331 -4.69 -10.91 19.42
N GLY A 332 -4.42 -9.90 20.22
CA GLY A 332 -5.44 -9.23 21.06
C GLY A 332 -5.79 -7.82 20.60
N GLN A 333 -4.95 -7.17 19.81
CA GLN A 333 -5.04 -5.72 19.57
C GLN A 333 -5.59 -5.36 18.18
N THR A 334 -5.48 -6.26 17.20
CA THR A 334 -6.02 -6.04 15.86
C THR A 334 -7.53 -6.31 15.76
N ALA A 335 -8.13 -6.96 16.77
CA ALA A 335 -9.57 -7.25 16.78
C ALA A 335 -10.45 -5.99 16.90
N ASP A 336 -9.91 -4.90 17.47
CA ASP A 336 -10.63 -3.64 17.70
C ASP A 336 -10.34 -2.58 16.63
N LEU A 337 -9.40 -2.81 15.73
CA LEU A 337 -9.24 -2.00 14.52
C LEU A 337 -10.34 -2.41 13.55
N HIS A 338 -11.45 -1.70 13.58
CA HIS A 338 -12.49 -1.79 12.57
C HIS A 338 -11.95 -1.26 11.24
N PHE A 339 -11.25 -2.12 10.50
CA PHE A 339 -11.20 -1.91 9.05
C PHE A 339 -12.60 -2.20 8.52
N PRO A 340 -13.22 -1.25 7.82
CA PRO A 340 -14.59 -1.39 7.38
C PRO A 340 -14.81 -2.59 6.44
N VAL A 341 -13.71 -3.18 5.91
CA VAL A 341 -13.79 -4.28 4.95
C VAL A 341 -12.62 -5.24 5.15
N ASP A 342 -12.88 -6.53 5.26
CA ASP A 342 -11.87 -7.58 5.08
C ASP A 342 -11.57 -7.76 3.59
N LEU A 343 -10.84 -6.82 3.01
CA LEU A 343 -10.42 -6.88 1.60
C LEU A 343 -9.59 -8.12 1.26
N HIS A 344 -8.83 -8.66 2.21
CA HIS A 344 -8.10 -9.91 2.00
C HIS A 344 -9.04 -11.07 1.78
N ALA A 345 -10.07 -11.19 2.60
CA ALA A 345 -11.05 -12.27 2.45
C ALA A 345 -11.91 -12.07 1.19
N ALA A 346 -12.35 -10.84 0.90
CA ALA A 346 -13.12 -10.52 -0.30
C ALA A 346 -12.28 -10.73 -1.57
N ALA A 347 -11.07 -10.20 -1.63
CA ALA A 347 -10.16 -10.40 -2.76
C ALA A 347 -9.82 -11.88 -2.96
N ASN A 348 -9.55 -12.64 -1.90
CA ASN A 348 -9.23 -14.05 -1.99
C ASN A 348 -10.44 -14.88 -2.45
N ARG A 349 -11.66 -14.55 -2.04
CA ARG A 349 -12.90 -15.21 -2.52
C ARG A 349 -13.11 -14.93 -4.01
N LEU A 350 -13.05 -13.67 -4.44
CA LEU A 350 -13.13 -13.27 -5.85
C LEU A 350 -12.08 -13.97 -6.71
N CYS A 351 -10.85 -14.06 -6.24
CA CYS A 351 -9.75 -14.65 -6.97
C CYS A 351 -9.87 -16.16 -7.10
N LYS A 352 -10.31 -16.87 -6.06
CA LYS A 352 -10.57 -18.32 -6.15
C LYS A 352 -11.60 -18.62 -7.22
N GLN A 353 -12.65 -17.80 -7.38
CA GLN A 353 -13.64 -17.98 -8.43
C GLN A 353 -13.14 -17.66 -9.83
N LEU A 354 -12.27 -16.64 -9.96
CA LEU A 354 -11.65 -16.28 -11.25
C LEU A 354 -10.70 -17.35 -11.76
N VAL A 355 -9.91 -17.96 -10.86
CA VAL A 355 -8.95 -19.04 -11.18
C VAL A 355 -9.65 -20.35 -11.51
N GLN A 356 -10.81 -20.64 -10.92
CA GLN A 356 -11.57 -21.88 -11.21
C GLN A 356 -12.30 -21.84 -12.56
N ARG A 357 -12.34 -20.71 -13.26
CA ARG A 357 -13.04 -20.53 -14.54
C ARG A 357 -12.11 -20.29 -15.74
N GLY A 358 -10.81 -20.20 -15.56
CA GLY A 358 -9.78 -20.19 -16.60
C GLY A 358 -9.23 -21.59 -16.82
#